data_820a35ba2921947354aa4a743a767378
#
_entry.id   820a35ba2921947354aa4a743a767378
#
_cell.length_a   1.000
_cell.length_b   1.000
_cell.length_c   1.000
_cell.angle_alpha   90.00
_cell.angle_beta   90.00
_cell.angle_gamma   90.00
#
_symmetry.space_group_name_H-M   'P 1'
#
loop_
_entity.id
_entity.type
_entity.pdbx_description
1 polymer ?
#
loop_
_entity_poly.entity_id
_entity_poly.type
_entity_poly.pdbx_seq_one_letter_code
_entity_poly.pdbx_strand_id
1 'polypeptide(L)'
;MCVRVLTSDVSSTESANMRIQTFKRVSLKALLMMPFLAFNLGQASDTNFAPKAQLVIDKVYAIVGPLGQRSVANAGLNANYGFVITENGVILIDSGASAHSAAMLEKAVAEVTKQPVRWVLNTGSQDHRWLGNDYFARKGAQVHALAATVQTQKASAEQQVSGMARFVGDQMKGTSPRQADVVHPGAEVTLQLGGIQFQWIDTSAHYPGDTMIHLPQKSVTFTGDLVYVDRLLGVLPQSNVRKANQAFERLRALSPALVVPGHGQVTNLAKAQKETGDYYQFLIANIGVAARNLDSMSETLDKFASPLQFKHLQNFEELHRGNMNRVFVDFEANP
;
A
#
# COMPACT_ATOMS: atom_id res chain seq x y z
N MET A 1 -65.00 -9.83 -15.42
CA MET A 1 -65.81 -10.21 -14.25
C MET A 1 -65.12 -9.53 -13.07
N CYS A 2 -65.51 -8.30 -12.83
CA CYS A 2 -66.34 -7.71 -11.79
C CYS A 2 -66.01 -8.20 -10.38
N VAL A 3 -65.42 -7.29 -9.65
CA VAL A 3 -65.98 -6.40 -8.60
C VAL A 3 -65.86 -7.03 -7.19
N ARG A 4 -65.25 -6.39 -6.23
CA ARG A 4 -65.86 -5.36 -5.35
C ARG A 4 -64.87 -4.78 -4.32
N VAL A 5 -64.93 -3.47 -4.22
CA VAL A 5 -64.47 -2.59 -3.15
C VAL A 5 -65.38 -2.73 -1.93
N LEU A 6 -64.86 -2.67 -0.73
CA LEU A 6 -65.60 -2.27 0.45
C LEU A 6 -64.73 -1.37 1.33
N THR A 7 -65.15 -0.13 1.43
CA THR A 7 -64.83 0.89 2.42
C THR A 7 -65.63 0.69 3.67
N SER A 8 -65.12 0.94 4.85
CA SER A 8 -65.89 1.36 6.02
C SER A 8 -65.06 2.27 6.93
N ASP A 9 -65.46 3.53 6.94
CA ASP A 9 -65.21 4.51 7.99
C ASP A 9 -65.85 4.06 9.30
N VAL A 10 -65.22 4.34 10.43
CA VAL A 10 -65.89 4.82 11.65
C VAL A 10 -64.89 5.60 12.50
N SER A 11 -65.26 6.84 12.78
CA SER A 11 -64.74 7.78 13.73
C SER A 11 -65.05 7.42 15.20
N SER A 12 -64.19 7.71 16.14
CA SER A 12 -64.60 8.24 17.42
C SER A 12 -63.43 8.91 18.16
N THR A 13 -63.72 10.12 18.50
CA THR A 13 -62.97 11.05 19.37
C THR A 13 -63.02 10.59 20.81
N GLU A 14 -61.86 10.60 21.49
CA GLU A 14 -61.80 10.75 22.94
C GLU A 14 -60.66 11.68 23.34
N SER A 15 -61.07 12.78 23.94
CA SER A 15 -60.26 13.80 24.57
C SER A 15 -59.78 13.32 25.93
N ALA A 16 -58.48 13.28 26.18
CA ALA A 16 -57.92 13.09 27.52
C ALA A 16 -57.09 14.29 27.92
N ASN A 17 -57.56 14.97 28.99
CA ASN A 17 -56.98 16.09 29.70
C ASN A 17 -55.52 15.82 30.15
N MET A 18 -54.62 16.66 29.76
CA MET A 18 -53.24 16.63 30.21
C MET A 18 -53.06 17.73 31.28
N ARG A 19 -52.90 17.31 32.53
CA ARG A 19 -52.52 18.18 33.67
C ARG A 19 -51.12 18.71 33.51
N ILE A 20 -50.99 20.01 33.43
CA ILE A 20 -49.72 20.74 33.46
C ILE A 20 -49.19 20.69 34.91
N GLN A 21 -48.11 19.96 35.12
CA GLN A 21 -47.30 20.08 36.34
C GLN A 21 -46.17 21.10 36.12
N THR A 22 -46.28 22.20 36.84
CA THR A 22 -45.28 23.26 36.97
C THR A 22 -44.05 22.73 37.68
N PHE A 23 -42.93 22.54 36.96
CA PHE A 23 -41.62 22.32 37.59
C PHE A 23 -40.94 23.65 37.91
N LYS A 24 -40.62 23.83 39.17
CA LYS A 24 -39.89 24.96 39.74
C LYS A 24 -38.46 25.00 39.17
N ARG A 25 -38.06 26.18 38.70
CA ARG A 25 -36.69 26.49 38.31
C ARG A 25 -35.75 26.32 39.49
N VAL A 26 -34.82 25.38 39.41
CA VAL A 26 -33.62 25.34 40.28
C VAL A 26 -32.48 25.92 39.48
N SER A 27 -32.00 27.09 39.91
CA SER A 27 -30.75 27.67 39.41
C SER A 27 -29.56 26.85 39.93
N LEU A 28 -28.81 26.20 39.03
CA LEU A 28 -27.53 25.66 39.39
C LEU A 28 -26.45 26.33 38.52
N LYS A 29 -25.89 27.42 39.05
CA LYS A 29 -24.62 27.98 38.57
C LYS A 29 -23.50 27.24 39.29
N ALA A 30 -22.87 26.26 38.59
CA ALA A 30 -21.54 25.78 38.91
C ALA A 30 -20.88 25.36 37.58
N LEU A 31 -20.24 26.35 36.97
CA LEU A 31 -19.38 26.15 35.80
C LEU A 31 -18.03 25.69 36.33
N LEU A 32 -17.81 24.35 36.41
CA LEU A 32 -16.48 23.80 36.62
C LEU A 32 -15.72 23.93 35.29
N MET A 33 -14.79 24.89 35.22
CA MET A 33 -13.74 24.91 34.24
C MET A 33 -12.81 23.71 34.47
N MET A 34 -12.99 22.63 33.72
CA MET A 34 -11.94 21.64 33.53
C MET A 34 -10.89 22.20 32.56
N PRO A 35 -9.60 22.18 32.90
CA PRO A 35 -8.59 22.53 31.94
C PRO A 35 -8.58 21.45 30.87
N PHE A 36 -8.86 21.83 29.63
CA PHE A 36 -8.51 21.03 28.45
C PHE A 36 -6.98 20.83 28.45
N LEU A 37 -6.52 19.69 28.95
CA LEU A 37 -5.17 19.22 28.58
C LEU A 37 -5.21 18.99 27.07
N ALA A 38 -4.72 19.98 26.31
CA ALA A 38 -4.34 19.77 24.95
C ALA A 38 -3.22 18.72 24.97
N PHE A 39 -3.56 17.47 24.64
CA PHE A 39 -2.55 16.50 24.21
C PHE A 39 -1.91 17.10 22.96
N ASN A 40 -0.78 17.73 23.14
CA ASN A 40 0.17 17.95 22.06
C ASN A 40 0.62 16.55 21.59
N LEU A 41 -0.12 15.99 20.63
CA LEU A 41 0.44 15.00 19.75
C LEU A 41 1.63 15.70 19.09
N GLY A 42 2.83 15.34 19.51
CA GLY A 42 4.06 15.84 18.94
C GLY A 42 4.00 15.57 17.43
N GLN A 43 3.63 16.60 16.67
CA GLN A 43 3.92 16.64 15.25
C GLN A 43 5.45 16.60 15.16
N ALA A 44 5.97 15.41 14.81
CA ALA A 44 7.31 15.34 14.28
C ALA A 44 7.41 16.42 13.20
N SER A 45 8.37 17.32 13.35
CA SER A 45 8.57 18.42 12.42
C SER A 45 8.57 17.86 11.00
N ASP A 46 7.59 18.26 10.20
CA ASP A 46 7.49 17.93 8.77
C ASP A 46 8.65 18.61 8.04
N THR A 47 9.85 18.04 8.18
CA THR A 47 10.92 18.33 7.24
C THR A 47 10.51 17.67 5.93
N ASN A 48 10.36 18.47 4.88
CA ASN A 48 10.05 17.98 3.55
C ASN A 48 11.01 16.84 3.19
N PHE A 49 10.45 15.66 2.93
CA PHE A 49 11.24 14.51 2.52
C PHE A 49 11.95 14.79 1.21
N ALA A 50 13.27 14.64 1.21
CA ALA A 50 14.11 14.71 0.02
C ALA A 50 14.60 13.30 -0.32
N PRO A 51 14.13 12.69 -1.42
CA PRO A 51 14.61 11.37 -1.84
C PRO A 51 16.13 11.38 -2.03
N LYS A 52 16.81 10.38 -1.47
CA LYS A 52 18.26 10.19 -1.63
C LYS A 52 18.52 8.77 -2.10
N ALA A 53 19.38 8.66 -3.11
CA ALA A 53 19.83 7.37 -3.60
C ALA A 53 20.89 6.80 -2.63
N GLN A 54 20.72 5.53 -2.26
CA GLN A 54 21.72 4.76 -1.52
C GLN A 54 22.19 3.58 -2.38
N LEU A 55 23.48 3.34 -2.38
CA LEU A 55 24.08 2.22 -3.09
C LEU A 55 23.64 0.90 -2.43
N VAL A 56 23.05 0.00 -3.21
CA VAL A 56 22.70 -1.36 -2.79
C VAL A 56 23.87 -2.30 -3.09
N ILE A 57 24.29 -2.32 -4.35
CA ILE A 57 25.48 -3.01 -4.85
C ILE A 57 25.90 -2.27 -6.14
N ASP A 58 27.10 -2.57 -6.66
CA ASP A 58 27.60 -1.90 -7.85
C ASP A 58 26.53 -1.61 -8.92
N LYS A 59 26.36 -0.32 -9.26
CA LYS A 59 25.41 0.24 -10.21
C LYS A 59 23.91 0.03 -9.88
N VAL A 60 23.57 -0.57 -8.73
CA VAL A 60 22.18 -0.75 -8.26
C VAL A 60 21.95 0.12 -7.04
N TYR A 61 20.91 0.95 -7.07
CA TYR A 61 20.59 1.92 -6.03
C TYR A 61 19.13 1.74 -5.58
N ALA A 62 18.89 2.05 -4.31
CA ALA A 62 17.54 2.20 -3.75
C ALA A 62 17.31 3.66 -3.32
N ILE A 63 16.08 4.10 -3.38
CA ILE A 63 15.59 5.34 -2.79
C ILE A 63 14.55 4.93 -1.75
N VAL A 64 14.90 5.02 -0.48
CA VAL A 64 14.05 4.54 0.62
C VAL A 64 13.12 5.66 1.06
N GLY A 65 11.82 5.37 1.01
CA GLY A 65 10.77 6.26 1.48
C GLY A 65 10.60 6.20 3.00
N PRO A 66 9.97 7.22 3.62
CA PRO A 66 9.64 7.20 5.04
C PRO A 66 8.59 6.12 5.35
N LEU A 67 8.63 5.58 6.57
CA LEU A 67 7.74 4.50 7.01
C LEU A 67 6.29 4.95 7.27
N GLY A 68 6.04 6.25 7.37
CA GLY A 68 4.74 6.84 7.62
C GLY A 68 3.77 6.72 6.44
N GLN A 69 2.61 7.33 6.58
CA GLN A 69 1.61 7.40 5.53
C GLN A 69 2.00 8.43 4.45
N ARG A 70 1.30 8.38 3.31
CA ARG A 70 1.41 9.40 2.26
C ARG A 70 0.99 10.75 2.79
N SER A 71 1.69 11.80 2.42
CA SER A 71 1.43 13.18 2.84
C SER A 71 1.99 14.18 1.84
N VAL A 72 1.63 15.44 2.00
CA VAL A 72 2.26 16.56 1.27
C VAL A 72 3.76 16.61 1.56
N ALA A 73 4.19 16.35 2.81
CA ALA A 73 5.59 16.43 3.22
C ALA A 73 6.49 15.42 2.50
N ASN A 74 5.96 14.23 2.16
CA ASN A 74 6.70 13.22 1.40
C ASN A 74 6.27 13.11 -0.07
N ALA A 75 5.42 14.01 -0.55
CA ALA A 75 4.90 14.01 -1.93
C ALA A 75 4.32 12.67 -2.39
N GLY A 76 3.75 11.88 -1.47
CA GLY A 76 3.26 10.52 -1.71
C GLY A 76 4.35 9.45 -1.82
N LEU A 77 5.63 9.79 -1.64
CA LEU A 77 6.78 8.88 -1.75
C LEU A 77 7.02 8.15 -0.42
N ASN A 78 6.07 7.35 0.02
CA ASN A 78 6.22 6.55 1.25
C ASN A 78 6.68 5.10 0.98
N ALA A 79 6.89 4.74 -0.28
CA ALA A 79 7.43 3.45 -0.70
C ALA A 79 8.91 3.55 -1.08
N ASN A 80 9.54 2.41 -1.30
CA ASN A 80 10.87 2.36 -1.87
C ASN A 80 10.80 2.32 -3.40
N TYR A 81 11.80 2.94 -4.00
CA TYR A 81 12.07 2.97 -5.44
C TYR A 81 13.49 2.49 -5.67
N GLY A 82 13.83 2.23 -6.90
CA GLY A 82 15.21 1.87 -7.20
C GLY A 82 15.63 2.25 -8.61
N PHE A 83 16.93 2.13 -8.88
CA PHE A 83 17.42 2.27 -10.25
C PHE A 83 18.71 1.51 -10.47
N VAL A 84 18.93 1.15 -11.74
CA VAL A 84 20.14 0.48 -12.21
C VAL A 84 20.79 1.36 -13.27
N ILE A 85 22.08 1.68 -13.07
CA ILE A 85 22.87 2.41 -14.06
C ILE A 85 23.43 1.41 -15.07
N THR A 86 23.14 1.65 -16.34
CA THR A 86 23.68 0.85 -17.46
C THR A 86 24.55 1.71 -18.34
N GLU A 87 25.20 1.13 -19.37
CA GLU A 87 25.98 1.91 -20.33
C GLU A 87 25.12 2.79 -21.24
N ASN A 88 23.85 2.42 -21.39
CA ASN A 88 22.92 3.06 -22.35
C ASN A 88 21.87 3.97 -21.68
N GLY A 89 21.93 4.17 -20.35
CA GLY A 89 20.98 4.96 -19.59
C GLY A 89 20.60 4.29 -18.27
N VAL A 90 19.65 4.87 -17.58
CA VAL A 90 19.15 4.41 -16.27
C VAL A 90 17.86 3.63 -16.46
N ILE A 91 17.76 2.50 -15.78
CA ILE A 91 16.52 1.74 -15.58
C ILE A 91 15.98 2.15 -14.20
N LEU A 92 14.83 2.81 -14.17
CA LEU A 92 14.13 3.20 -12.94
C LEU A 92 13.09 2.13 -12.57
N ILE A 93 13.04 1.73 -11.32
CA ILE A 93 12.05 0.81 -10.76
C ILE A 93 11.04 1.61 -9.97
N ASP A 94 9.82 1.67 -10.47
CA ASP A 94 8.69 2.50 -10.08
C ASP A 94 8.91 4.01 -10.27
N SER A 95 7.85 4.70 -10.65
CA SER A 95 7.92 6.10 -11.13
C SER A 95 7.41 7.13 -10.12
N GLY A 96 6.89 6.70 -8.97
CA GLY A 96 6.34 7.61 -7.97
C GLY A 96 4.82 7.80 -8.06
N ALA A 97 4.32 8.69 -7.20
CA ALA A 97 2.90 8.91 -6.92
C ALA A 97 2.27 10.05 -7.73
N SER A 98 3.08 10.84 -8.42
CA SER A 98 2.65 12.01 -9.19
C SER A 98 3.77 12.51 -10.11
N ALA A 99 3.47 13.45 -11.00
CA ALA A 99 4.50 14.13 -11.79
C ALA A 99 5.50 14.89 -10.89
N HIS A 100 5.03 15.46 -9.78
CA HIS A 100 5.89 16.14 -8.80
C HIS A 100 6.86 15.16 -8.14
N SER A 101 6.36 14.06 -7.62
CA SER A 101 7.21 13.04 -6.99
C SER A 101 8.15 12.35 -7.99
N ALA A 102 7.74 12.16 -9.24
CA ALA A 102 8.59 11.65 -10.32
C ALA A 102 9.80 12.59 -10.57
N ALA A 103 9.58 13.92 -10.58
CA ALA A 103 10.66 14.90 -10.69
C ALA A 103 11.63 14.84 -9.50
N MET A 104 11.13 14.55 -8.29
CA MET A 104 11.97 14.34 -7.11
C MET A 104 12.84 13.08 -7.25
N LEU A 105 12.27 11.98 -7.76
CA LEU A 105 13.02 10.75 -8.04
C LEU A 105 14.09 10.97 -9.12
N GLU A 106 13.74 11.67 -10.21
CA GLU A 106 14.72 12.01 -11.26
C GLU A 106 15.88 12.83 -10.70
N LYS A 107 15.60 13.82 -9.81
CA LYS A 107 16.63 14.59 -9.15
C LYS A 107 17.57 13.69 -8.33
N ALA A 108 17.03 12.74 -7.56
CA ALA A 108 17.84 11.80 -6.78
C ALA A 108 18.72 10.89 -7.69
N VAL A 109 18.22 10.49 -8.86
CA VAL A 109 19.03 9.78 -9.87
C VAL A 109 20.14 10.69 -10.42
N ALA A 110 19.82 11.95 -10.73
CA ALA A 110 20.78 12.91 -11.29
C ALA A 110 21.91 13.31 -10.33
N GLU A 111 21.74 13.12 -9.02
CA GLU A 111 22.80 13.28 -8.02
C GLU A 111 23.86 12.18 -8.13
N VAL A 112 23.51 11.00 -8.70
CA VAL A 112 24.41 9.85 -8.83
C VAL A 112 24.99 9.74 -10.24
N THR A 113 24.21 10.03 -11.28
CA THR A 113 24.64 9.86 -12.67
C THR A 113 24.08 10.93 -13.58
N LYS A 114 24.80 11.26 -14.66
CA LYS A 114 24.33 12.15 -15.72
C LYS A 114 23.54 11.43 -16.84
N GLN A 115 23.46 10.11 -16.75
CA GLN A 115 22.71 9.35 -17.73
C GLN A 115 21.19 9.56 -17.57
N PRO A 116 20.43 9.70 -18.66
CA PRO A 116 18.99 9.86 -18.58
C PRO A 116 18.29 8.55 -18.19
N VAL A 117 17.12 8.67 -17.55
CA VAL A 117 16.20 7.52 -17.39
C VAL A 117 15.69 7.12 -18.77
N ARG A 118 16.02 5.92 -19.20
CA ARG A 118 15.62 5.34 -20.49
C ARG A 118 14.47 4.34 -20.36
N TRP A 119 14.39 3.68 -19.21
CA TRP A 119 13.37 2.68 -18.95
C TRP A 119 12.79 2.86 -17.56
N VAL A 120 11.49 2.65 -17.46
CA VAL A 120 10.77 2.57 -16.19
C VAL A 120 10.12 1.20 -16.10
N LEU A 121 10.34 0.48 -15.00
CA LEU A 121 9.72 -0.83 -14.74
C LEU A 121 8.74 -0.66 -13.55
N ASN A 122 7.45 -0.93 -13.75
CA ASN A 122 6.49 -0.85 -12.66
C ASN A 122 6.38 -2.19 -11.91
N THR A 123 6.71 -2.20 -10.62
CA THR A 123 6.53 -3.38 -9.76
C THR A 123 5.11 -3.56 -9.29
N GLY A 124 4.22 -2.59 -9.51
CA GLY A 124 2.85 -2.70 -9.06
C GLY A 124 1.88 -1.76 -9.75
N SER A 125 0.64 -1.95 -9.42
CA SER A 125 -0.49 -1.20 -9.96
C SER A 125 -1.08 -0.17 -8.98
N GLN A 126 -0.55 -0.08 -7.74
CA GLN A 126 -0.94 0.96 -6.79
C GLN A 126 -0.37 2.32 -7.19
N ASP A 127 -1.11 3.36 -6.86
CA ASP A 127 -0.89 4.77 -7.20
C ASP A 127 0.56 5.26 -7.05
N HIS A 128 1.21 4.92 -5.94
CA HIS A 128 2.59 5.35 -5.64
C HIS A 128 3.67 4.62 -6.45
N ARG A 129 3.30 3.59 -7.24
CA ARG A 129 4.22 2.83 -8.10
C ARG A 129 4.29 3.36 -9.53
N TRP A 130 3.21 3.96 -10.05
CA TRP A 130 3.10 4.21 -11.49
C TRP A 130 2.55 5.57 -11.94
N LEU A 131 1.95 6.38 -11.05
CA LEU A 131 1.35 7.65 -11.48
C LEU A 131 2.37 8.67 -12.00
N GLY A 132 3.67 8.44 -11.77
CA GLY A 132 4.75 9.22 -12.37
C GLY A 132 5.16 8.79 -13.79
N ASN A 133 4.57 7.73 -14.37
CA ASN A 133 4.95 7.19 -15.67
C ASN A 133 4.94 8.24 -16.79
N ASP A 134 3.90 9.07 -16.87
CA ASP A 134 3.75 10.09 -17.91
C ASP A 134 4.89 11.13 -17.87
N TYR A 135 5.37 11.47 -16.68
CA TYR A 135 6.51 12.37 -16.51
C TYR A 135 7.77 11.84 -17.22
N PHE A 136 8.11 10.58 -17.00
CA PHE A 136 9.29 9.96 -17.62
C PHE A 136 9.09 9.68 -19.11
N ALA A 137 7.89 9.25 -19.50
CA ALA A 137 7.56 8.99 -20.88
C ALA A 137 7.66 10.25 -21.76
N ARG A 138 7.21 11.41 -21.28
CA ARG A 138 7.38 12.71 -21.97
C ARG A 138 8.85 13.12 -22.12
N LYS A 139 9.74 12.56 -21.32
CA LYS A 139 11.20 12.76 -21.42
C LYS A 139 11.90 11.68 -22.25
N GLY A 140 11.13 10.79 -22.88
CA GLY A 140 11.65 9.77 -23.80
C GLY A 140 11.99 8.44 -23.14
N ALA A 141 11.61 8.22 -21.88
CA ALA A 141 11.73 6.91 -21.26
C ALA A 141 10.62 5.98 -21.75
N GLN A 142 10.95 4.70 -21.95
CA GLN A 142 10.01 3.65 -22.26
C GLN A 142 9.52 3.00 -20.98
N VAL A 143 8.21 2.97 -20.78
CA VAL A 143 7.58 2.38 -19.59
C VAL A 143 7.20 0.93 -19.87
N HIS A 144 7.60 0.04 -18.99
CA HIS A 144 7.34 -1.40 -19.05
C HIS A 144 6.51 -1.86 -17.86
N ALA A 145 5.57 -2.79 -18.06
CA ALA A 145 4.85 -3.49 -17.00
C ALA A 145 4.36 -4.87 -17.46
N LEU A 146 4.05 -5.75 -16.52
CA LEU A 146 3.34 -6.99 -16.84
C LEU A 146 1.88 -6.72 -17.22
N ALA A 147 1.29 -7.59 -18.02
CA ALA A 147 -0.09 -7.43 -18.49
C ALA A 147 -1.11 -7.32 -17.33
N ALA A 148 -0.94 -8.10 -16.26
CA ALA A 148 -1.80 -8.03 -15.06
C ALA A 148 -1.70 -6.67 -14.37
N THR A 149 -0.50 -6.09 -14.29
CA THR A 149 -0.25 -4.75 -13.73
C THR A 149 -1.00 -3.69 -14.55
N VAL A 150 -0.85 -3.72 -15.88
CA VAL A 150 -1.52 -2.77 -16.79
C VAL A 150 -3.03 -2.87 -16.70
N GLN A 151 -3.57 -4.09 -16.64
CA GLN A 151 -5.01 -4.31 -16.49
C GLN A 151 -5.56 -3.62 -15.24
N THR A 152 -4.90 -3.79 -14.11
CA THR A 152 -5.33 -3.18 -12.83
C THR A 152 -5.13 -1.66 -12.85
N GLN A 153 -4.00 -1.17 -13.40
CA GLN A 153 -3.76 0.27 -13.57
C GLN A 153 -4.89 0.93 -14.36
N LYS A 154 -5.32 0.32 -15.48
CA LYS A 154 -6.45 0.82 -16.29
C LYS A 154 -7.77 0.86 -15.50
N ALA A 155 -8.08 -0.22 -14.78
CA ALA A 155 -9.33 -0.35 -14.07
C ALA A 155 -9.46 0.64 -12.89
N SER A 156 -8.34 1.06 -12.30
CA SER A 156 -8.31 1.88 -11.08
C SER A 156 -7.75 3.30 -11.26
N ALA A 157 -7.38 3.69 -12.48
CA ALA A 157 -6.64 4.93 -12.76
C ALA A 157 -7.29 6.19 -12.16
N GLU A 158 -8.56 6.43 -12.44
CA GLU A 158 -9.29 7.62 -11.96
C GLU A 158 -9.42 7.63 -10.43
N GLN A 159 -9.74 6.46 -9.86
CA GLN A 159 -9.84 6.30 -8.41
C GLN A 159 -8.51 6.56 -7.72
N GLN A 160 -7.40 6.09 -8.29
CA GLN A 160 -6.07 6.27 -7.73
C GLN A 160 -5.60 7.72 -7.83
N VAL A 161 -5.82 8.41 -8.95
CA VAL A 161 -5.52 9.84 -9.09
C VAL A 161 -6.31 10.66 -8.07
N SER A 162 -7.62 10.45 -7.96
CA SER A 162 -8.46 11.17 -7.00
C SER A 162 -8.12 10.80 -5.55
N GLY A 163 -7.78 9.55 -5.29
CA GLY A 163 -7.31 9.06 -3.99
C GLY A 163 -6.01 9.72 -3.56
N MET A 164 -4.99 9.74 -4.44
CA MET A 164 -3.70 10.36 -4.16
C MET A 164 -3.83 11.87 -3.94
N ALA A 165 -4.70 12.54 -4.67
CA ALA A 165 -4.95 13.98 -4.52
C ALA A 165 -5.41 14.36 -3.10
N ARG A 166 -6.07 13.45 -2.37
CA ARG A 166 -6.47 13.68 -0.97
C ARG A 166 -5.27 13.73 -0.01
N PHE A 167 -4.17 13.09 -0.37
CA PHE A 167 -2.95 13.05 0.45
C PHE A 167 -1.96 14.15 0.10
N VAL A 168 -1.82 14.47 -1.19
CA VAL A 168 -0.76 15.36 -1.65
C VAL A 168 -1.27 16.67 -2.26
N GLY A 169 -2.58 16.85 -2.39
CA GLY A 169 -3.21 18.10 -2.84
C GLY A 169 -2.68 18.57 -4.19
N ASP A 170 -2.24 19.81 -4.22
CA ASP A 170 -1.73 20.49 -5.42
C ASP A 170 -0.51 19.83 -6.08
N GLN A 171 0.21 18.95 -5.38
CA GLN A 171 1.32 18.18 -5.95
C GLN A 171 0.87 17.14 -6.99
N MET A 172 -0.46 16.93 -7.14
CA MET A 172 -1.01 16.16 -8.26
C MET A 172 -1.10 16.94 -9.58
N LYS A 173 -0.93 18.26 -9.57
CA LYS A 173 -0.99 19.07 -10.80
C LYS A 173 0.00 18.56 -11.84
N GLY A 174 -0.47 18.40 -13.08
CA GLY A 174 0.32 17.88 -14.19
C GLY A 174 0.49 16.35 -14.20
N THR A 175 -0.13 15.62 -13.26
CA THR A 175 -0.14 14.16 -13.26
C THR A 175 -1.23 13.65 -14.19
N SER A 176 -0.84 12.80 -15.13
CA SER A 176 -1.74 12.06 -16.02
C SER A 176 -1.50 10.56 -15.83
N PRO A 177 -2.53 9.75 -15.62
CA PRO A 177 -2.34 8.31 -15.50
C PRO A 177 -1.97 7.74 -16.88
N ARG A 178 -0.75 7.25 -17.01
CA ARG A 178 -0.23 6.63 -18.23
C ARG A 178 0.24 5.21 -17.93
N GLN A 179 -0.37 4.24 -18.58
CA GLN A 179 0.05 2.84 -18.51
C GLN A 179 1.38 2.63 -19.26
N ALA A 180 1.91 1.40 -19.16
CA ALA A 180 3.14 1.04 -19.83
C ALA A 180 3.02 1.11 -21.37
N ASP A 181 4.12 1.52 -22.03
CA ASP A 181 4.28 1.52 -23.49
C ASP A 181 4.55 0.09 -23.98
N VAL A 182 5.29 -0.69 -23.18
CA VAL A 182 5.62 -2.09 -23.47
C VAL A 182 4.98 -2.98 -22.41
N VAL A 183 4.04 -3.79 -22.85
CA VAL A 183 3.30 -4.73 -22.01
C VAL A 183 3.85 -6.12 -22.19
N HIS A 184 4.30 -6.73 -21.11
CA HIS A 184 4.85 -8.09 -21.13
C HIS A 184 3.77 -9.10 -20.74
N PRO A 185 3.45 -10.06 -21.62
CA PRO A 185 2.48 -11.11 -21.31
C PRO A 185 3.11 -12.17 -20.38
N GLY A 186 2.26 -12.83 -19.60
CA GLY A 186 2.67 -13.92 -18.71
C GLY A 186 2.93 -13.49 -17.27
N ALA A 187 2.99 -14.48 -16.39
CA ALA A 187 3.22 -14.30 -14.96
C ALA A 187 4.72 -14.26 -14.59
N GLU A 188 5.58 -14.70 -15.48
CA GLU A 188 7.05 -14.65 -15.32
C GLU A 188 7.69 -14.31 -16.67
N VAL A 189 8.52 -13.29 -16.68
CA VAL A 189 9.19 -12.79 -17.88
C VAL A 189 10.67 -12.56 -17.58
N THR A 190 11.53 -13.07 -18.47
CA THR A 190 12.94 -12.71 -18.47
C THR A 190 13.20 -11.73 -19.62
N LEU A 191 13.78 -10.58 -19.31
CA LEU A 191 14.13 -9.59 -20.31
C LEU A 191 15.52 -9.01 -20.07
N GLN A 192 16.10 -8.43 -21.13
CA GLN A 192 17.36 -7.70 -21.04
C GLN A 192 17.14 -6.25 -21.45
N LEU A 193 17.55 -5.33 -20.57
CA LEU A 193 17.54 -3.89 -20.81
C LEU A 193 18.89 -3.31 -20.43
N GLY A 194 19.47 -2.52 -21.33
CA GLY A 194 20.79 -1.91 -21.08
C GLY A 194 21.91 -2.92 -20.75
N GLY A 195 21.81 -4.16 -21.21
CA GLY A 195 22.77 -5.24 -20.92
C GLY A 195 22.54 -5.96 -19.58
N ILE A 196 21.51 -5.58 -18.81
CA ILE A 196 21.15 -6.21 -17.54
C ILE A 196 19.98 -7.15 -17.74
N GLN A 197 20.08 -8.36 -17.19
CA GLN A 197 19.00 -9.34 -17.17
C GLN A 197 18.09 -9.11 -15.96
N PHE A 198 16.79 -9.13 -16.19
CA PHE A 198 15.74 -9.05 -15.19
C PHE A 198 14.84 -10.28 -15.28
N GLN A 199 14.56 -10.92 -14.14
CA GLN A 199 13.46 -11.87 -13.99
C GLN A 199 12.32 -11.11 -13.33
N TRP A 200 11.20 -10.97 -14.04
CA TRP A 200 10.03 -10.23 -13.58
C TRP A 200 8.90 -11.22 -13.28
N ILE A 201 8.43 -11.22 -12.05
CA ILE A 201 7.56 -12.27 -11.51
C ILE A 201 6.30 -11.64 -10.95
N ASP A 202 5.13 -12.07 -11.47
CA ASP A 202 3.83 -11.69 -10.91
C ASP A 202 3.69 -12.27 -9.49
N THR A 203 3.31 -11.45 -8.56
CA THR A 203 2.95 -11.84 -7.21
C THR A 203 1.45 -11.70 -6.96
N SER A 204 0.82 -10.66 -7.53
CA SER A 204 -0.63 -10.33 -7.41
C SER A 204 -1.19 -10.61 -6.02
N ALA A 205 -0.42 -10.25 -5.00
CA ALA A 205 -0.61 -10.67 -3.62
C ALA A 205 -1.11 -9.55 -2.71
N HIS A 206 -0.30 -8.48 -2.52
CA HIS A 206 -0.67 -7.32 -1.71
C HIS A 206 -1.75 -6.50 -2.43
N TYR A 207 -1.54 -6.30 -3.75
CA TYR A 207 -2.53 -5.69 -4.63
C TYR A 207 -2.56 -6.44 -5.97
N PRO A 208 -3.70 -6.49 -6.70
CA PRO A 208 -3.76 -7.13 -8.01
C PRO A 208 -2.76 -6.50 -8.99
N GLY A 209 -1.97 -7.32 -9.66
CA GLY A 209 -0.93 -6.87 -10.59
C GLY A 209 0.37 -6.42 -9.95
N ASP A 210 0.58 -6.69 -8.65
CA ASP A 210 1.89 -6.51 -8.03
C ASP A 210 2.87 -7.57 -8.50
N THR A 211 4.14 -7.19 -8.54
CA THR A 211 5.23 -8.02 -9.06
C THR A 211 6.50 -7.83 -8.27
N MET A 212 7.44 -8.75 -8.39
CA MET A 212 8.83 -8.57 -7.96
C MET A 212 9.78 -8.66 -9.13
N ILE A 213 10.92 -7.97 -9.05
CA ILE A 213 11.96 -7.93 -10.08
C ILE A 213 13.27 -8.42 -9.48
N HIS A 214 13.77 -9.54 -9.97
CA HIS A 214 15.06 -10.11 -9.58
C HIS A 214 16.13 -9.81 -10.61
N LEU A 215 17.32 -9.43 -10.15
CA LEU A 215 18.52 -9.22 -10.93
C LEU A 215 19.50 -10.37 -10.67
N PRO A 216 19.51 -11.45 -11.46
CA PRO A 216 20.29 -12.65 -11.16
C PRO A 216 21.81 -12.37 -11.04
N GLN A 217 22.37 -11.55 -11.95
CA GLN A 217 23.81 -11.24 -11.96
C GLN A 217 24.24 -10.40 -10.75
N LYS A 218 23.31 -9.74 -10.06
CA LYS A 218 23.58 -8.90 -8.90
C LYS A 218 23.08 -9.53 -7.60
N SER A 219 22.32 -10.63 -7.69
CA SER A 219 21.66 -11.28 -6.56
C SER A 219 20.83 -10.30 -5.70
N VAL A 220 20.12 -9.38 -6.37
CA VAL A 220 19.24 -8.38 -5.76
C VAL A 220 17.82 -8.60 -6.23
N THR A 221 16.84 -8.49 -5.32
CA THR A 221 15.42 -8.50 -5.66
C THR A 221 14.74 -7.23 -5.16
N PHE A 222 14.07 -6.52 -6.05
CA PHE A 222 13.09 -5.48 -5.75
C PHE A 222 11.73 -6.15 -5.61
N THR A 223 11.16 -6.13 -4.42
CA THR A 223 9.98 -6.97 -4.13
C THR A 223 8.65 -6.27 -4.31
N GLY A 224 8.65 -4.96 -4.64
CA GLY A 224 7.41 -4.21 -4.54
C GLY A 224 6.75 -4.40 -3.17
N ASP A 225 5.45 -4.31 -3.11
CA ASP A 225 4.70 -4.39 -1.85
C ASP A 225 4.52 -5.82 -1.30
N LEU A 226 5.29 -6.80 -1.82
CA LEU A 226 5.35 -8.13 -1.23
C LEU A 226 6.10 -8.13 0.12
N VAL A 227 7.16 -7.33 0.26
CA VAL A 227 8.00 -7.31 1.47
C VAL A 227 8.01 -5.93 2.13
N TYR A 228 7.76 -5.92 3.42
CA TYR A 228 7.86 -4.77 4.32
C TYR A 228 8.81 -5.11 5.46
N VAL A 229 9.72 -4.21 5.79
CA VAL A 229 10.55 -4.32 6.99
C VAL A 229 10.49 -3.01 7.77
N ASP A 230 10.87 -3.04 9.05
CA ASP A 230 10.84 -1.89 9.96
C ASP A 230 9.42 -1.36 10.26
N ARG A 231 8.43 -1.72 9.44
CA ARG A 231 7.01 -1.42 9.64
C ARG A 231 6.16 -2.63 9.32
N LEU A 232 4.97 -2.70 9.93
CA LEU A 232 4.01 -3.75 9.61
C LEU A 232 3.43 -3.55 8.21
N LEU A 233 3.30 -4.65 7.45
CA LEU A 233 2.59 -4.62 6.17
C LEU A 233 1.10 -4.35 6.37
N GLY A 234 0.45 -3.73 5.38
CA GLY A 234 -0.99 -3.60 5.34
C GLY A 234 -1.62 -4.76 4.56
N VAL A 235 -2.67 -5.35 5.09
CA VAL A 235 -3.55 -6.22 4.31
C VAL A 235 -4.71 -5.36 3.83
N LEU A 236 -4.86 -5.20 2.53
CA LEU A 236 -5.93 -4.41 1.90
C LEU A 236 -7.15 -5.30 1.60
N PRO A 237 -8.33 -4.72 1.31
CA PRO A 237 -9.48 -5.51 0.86
C PRO A 237 -9.20 -6.37 -0.39
N GLN A 238 -8.25 -5.95 -1.23
CA GLN A 238 -7.83 -6.65 -2.44
C GLN A 238 -6.66 -7.61 -2.23
N SER A 239 -6.04 -7.61 -1.04
CA SER A 239 -4.90 -8.47 -0.74
C SER A 239 -5.32 -9.94 -0.62
N ASN A 240 -4.43 -10.83 -1.03
CA ASN A 240 -4.57 -12.26 -0.83
C ASN A 240 -3.34 -12.81 -0.08
N VAL A 241 -3.51 -13.08 1.21
CA VAL A 241 -2.40 -13.49 2.09
C VAL A 241 -1.87 -14.89 1.75
N ARG A 242 -2.71 -15.80 1.21
CA ARG A 242 -2.25 -17.12 0.73
C ARG A 242 -1.30 -16.94 -0.46
N LYS A 243 -1.67 -16.12 -1.45
CA LYS A 243 -0.79 -15.78 -2.57
C LYS A 243 0.47 -15.04 -2.12
N ALA A 244 0.35 -14.14 -1.14
CA ALA A 244 1.49 -13.43 -0.59
C ALA A 244 2.51 -14.39 0.05
N ASN A 245 2.05 -15.36 0.82
CA ASN A 245 2.92 -16.39 1.37
C ASN A 245 3.57 -17.24 0.27
N GLN A 246 2.82 -17.63 -0.77
CA GLN A 246 3.37 -18.38 -1.91
C GLN A 246 4.42 -17.56 -2.68
N ALA A 247 4.15 -16.28 -2.92
CA ALA A 247 5.09 -15.37 -3.56
C ALA A 247 6.35 -15.14 -2.70
N PHE A 248 6.21 -15.11 -1.38
CA PHE A 248 7.34 -15.02 -0.47
C PHE A 248 8.20 -16.29 -0.51
N GLU A 249 7.60 -17.48 -0.59
CA GLU A 249 8.35 -18.74 -0.80
C GLU A 249 9.08 -18.71 -2.17
N ARG A 250 8.49 -18.12 -3.20
CA ARG A 250 9.18 -17.91 -4.48
C ARG A 250 10.40 -16.99 -4.32
N LEU A 251 10.27 -15.89 -3.56
CA LEU A 251 11.39 -15.00 -3.22
C LEU A 251 12.50 -15.78 -2.49
N ARG A 252 12.14 -16.64 -1.54
CA ARG A 252 13.11 -17.50 -0.84
C ARG A 252 13.85 -18.43 -1.78
N ALA A 253 13.16 -19.03 -2.74
CA ALA A 253 13.75 -19.90 -3.75
C ALA A 253 14.75 -19.17 -4.65
N LEU A 254 14.54 -17.88 -4.97
CA LEU A 254 15.51 -17.03 -5.66
C LEU A 254 16.78 -16.80 -4.86
N SER A 255 16.71 -16.92 -3.53
CA SER A 255 17.83 -16.74 -2.59
C SER A 255 18.67 -15.47 -2.84
N PRO A 256 18.06 -14.29 -2.94
CA PRO A 256 18.82 -13.07 -3.19
C PRO A 256 19.74 -12.74 -2.01
N ALA A 257 20.94 -12.21 -2.31
CA ALA A 257 21.86 -11.69 -1.29
C ALA A 257 21.28 -10.43 -0.63
N LEU A 258 20.61 -9.59 -1.42
CA LEU A 258 20.00 -8.34 -0.96
C LEU A 258 18.54 -8.24 -1.45
N VAL A 259 17.71 -7.71 -0.59
CA VAL A 259 16.29 -7.43 -0.84
C VAL A 259 16.07 -5.92 -0.71
N VAL A 260 15.54 -5.32 -1.76
CA VAL A 260 14.97 -3.96 -1.70
C VAL A 260 13.46 -4.14 -1.48
N PRO A 261 12.99 -3.98 -0.24
CA PRO A 261 11.58 -4.18 0.09
C PRO A 261 10.71 -3.05 -0.50
N GLY A 262 9.41 -3.23 -0.52
CA GLY A 262 8.49 -2.16 -0.89
C GLY A 262 8.50 -1.01 0.10
N HIS A 263 8.76 -1.31 1.39
CA HIS A 263 8.86 -0.34 2.47
C HIS A 263 9.90 -0.80 3.50
N GLY A 264 10.62 0.17 4.08
CA GLY A 264 11.68 -0.08 5.06
C GLY A 264 13.07 -0.10 4.43
N GLN A 265 14.08 -0.39 5.23
CA GLN A 265 15.48 -0.34 4.77
C GLN A 265 15.83 -1.50 3.83
N VAL A 266 16.77 -1.28 2.92
CA VAL A 266 17.41 -2.38 2.17
C VAL A 266 17.89 -3.44 3.15
N THR A 267 17.59 -4.70 2.85
CA THR A 267 17.75 -5.77 3.82
C THR A 267 18.27 -7.07 3.19
N ASN A 268 18.33 -8.12 3.98
CA ASN A 268 18.57 -9.50 3.54
C ASN A 268 17.31 -10.37 3.70
N LEU A 269 17.37 -11.56 3.13
CA LEU A 269 16.26 -12.51 3.18
C LEU A 269 15.88 -12.93 4.61
N ALA A 270 16.83 -12.99 5.55
CA ALA A 270 16.56 -13.39 6.94
C ALA A 270 15.68 -12.37 7.68
N LYS A 271 15.96 -11.06 7.52
CA LYS A 271 15.11 -10.01 8.11
C LYS A 271 13.74 -9.94 7.40
N ALA A 272 13.72 -10.06 6.06
CA ALA A 272 12.48 -10.12 5.31
C ALA A 272 11.59 -11.30 5.77
N GLN A 273 12.18 -12.49 6.04
CA GLN A 273 11.47 -13.62 6.60
C GLN A 273 10.87 -13.28 7.96
N LYS A 274 11.70 -12.75 8.88
CA LYS A 274 11.27 -12.49 10.26
C LYS A 274 10.14 -11.45 10.35
N GLU A 275 10.16 -10.42 9.52
CA GLU A 275 9.23 -9.29 9.65
C GLU A 275 8.05 -9.37 8.68
N THR A 276 8.18 -10.07 7.55
CA THR A 276 7.12 -10.25 6.55
C THR A 276 6.68 -11.71 6.43
N GLY A 277 7.60 -12.61 6.12
CA GLY A 277 7.27 -14.03 5.89
C GLY A 277 6.59 -14.66 7.09
N ASP A 278 7.16 -14.48 8.29
CA ASP A 278 6.60 -15.01 9.54
C ASP A 278 5.25 -14.35 9.88
N TYR A 279 5.02 -13.10 9.47
CA TYR A 279 3.74 -12.44 9.65
C TYR A 279 2.65 -13.01 8.73
N TYR A 280 2.96 -13.30 7.45
CA TYR A 280 2.03 -14.02 6.59
C TYR A 280 1.67 -15.40 7.16
N GLN A 281 2.67 -16.14 7.63
CA GLN A 281 2.46 -17.44 8.27
C GLN A 281 1.61 -17.31 9.55
N PHE A 282 1.89 -16.30 10.38
CA PHE A 282 1.09 -16.01 11.58
C PHE A 282 -0.38 -15.75 11.23
N LEU A 283 -0.67 -14.93 10.25
CA LEU A 283 -2.03 -14.63 9.81
C LEU A 283 -2.75 -15.89 9.30
N ILE A 284 -2.08 -16.73 8.51
CA ILE A 284 -2.65 -17.96 7.96
C ILE A 284 -2.90 -18.99 9.06
N ALA A 285 -1.91 -19.23 9.91
CA ALA A 285 -1.94 -20.32 10.90
C ALA A 285 -2.88 -20.03 12.08
N ASN A 286 -3.07 -18.75 12.43
CA ASN A 286 -3.90 -18.38 13.56
C ASN A 286 -5.27 -17.85 13.11
N ILE A 287 -5.28 -16.82 12.28
CA ILE A 287 -6.52 -16.16 11.89
C ILE A 287 -7.26 -16.95 10.81
N GLY A 288 -6.53 -17.42 9.80
CA GLY A 288 -7.11 -18.22 8.73
C GLY A 288 -7.64 -19.58 9.23
N VAL A 289 -6.96 -20.21 10.19
CA VAL A 289 -7.44 -21.47 10.80
C VAL A 289 -8.69 -21.21 11.62
N ALA A 290 -8.73 -20.17 12.47
CA ALA A 290 -9.91 -19.81 13.26
C ALA A 290 -11.14 -19.55 12.38
N ALA A 291 -10.97 -18.80 11.28
CA ALA A 291 -12.05 -18.53 10.34
C ALA A 291 -12.62 -19.83 9.71
N ARG A 292 -11.75 -20.77 9.29
CA ARG A 292 -12.20 -22.07 8.73
C ARG A 292 -12.88 -22.94 9.76
N ASN A 293 -12.52 -22.83 11.04
CA ASN A 293 -13.16 -23.56 12.13
C ASN A 293 -14.50 -22.92 12.55
N LEU A 294 -14.89 -21.80 11.96
CA LEU A 294 -16.06 -21.01 12.34
C LEU A 294 -15.99 -20.49 13.78
N ASP A 295 -14.76 -20.19 14.26
CA ASP A 295 -14.55 -19.57 15.55
C ASP A 295 -15.12 -18.15 15.57
N SER A 296 -15.40 -17.60 16.77
CA SER A 296 -15.83 -16.22 16.92
C SER A 296 -14.74 -15.26 16.44
N MET A 297 -15.06 -14.40 15.46
CA MET A 297 -14.13 -13.36 14.96
C MET A 297 -13.65 -12.46 16.10
N SER A 298 -14.56 -11.95 16.94
CA SER A 298 -14.20 -11.05 18.02
C SER A 298 -13.20 -11.69 18.99
N GLU A 299 -13.49 -12.92 19.43
CA GLU A 299 -12.61 -13.65 20.35
C GLU A 299 -11.25 -13.96 19.71
N THR A 300 -11.24 -14.32 18.43
CA THR A 300 -10.00 -14.56 17.67
C THR A 300 -9.16 -13.28 17.60
N LEU A 301 -9.76 -12.13 17.24
CA LEU A 301 -9.04 -10.88 17.16
C LEU A 301 -8.50 -10.42 18.52
N ASP A 302 -9.23 -10.67 19.60
CA ASP A 302 -8.79 -10.31 20.96
C ASP A 302 -7.67 -11.25 21.44
N LYS A 303 -7.77 -12.55 21.16
CA LYS A 303 -6.75 -13.55 21.48
C LYS A 303 -5.40 -13.25 20.84
N PHE A 304 -5.40 -12.79 19.60
CA PHE A 304 -4.18 -12.54 18.82
C PHE A 304 -3.83 -11.05 18.70
N ALA A 305 -4.42 -10.16 19.50
CA ALA A 305 -4.25 -8.71 19.42
C ALA A 305 -2.79 -8.22 19.62
N SER A 306 -1.93 -9.01 20.28
CA SER A 306 -0.63 -8.52 20.74
C SER A 306 0.51 -9.54 20.59
N PRO A 307 0.78 -10.07 19.39
CA PRO A 307 1.91 -10.98 19.16
C PRO A 307 3.24 -10.23 19.34
N LEU A 308 4.01 -10.59 20.37
CA LEU A 308 5.22 -9.86 20.79
C LEU A 308 6.26 -9.73 19.68
N GLN A 309 6.33 -10.74 18.80
CA GLN A 309 7.32 -10.76 17.70
C GLN A 309 7.17 -9.66 16.66
N PHE A 310 5.98 -9.03 16.57
CA PHE A 310 5.72 -7.99 15.55
C PHE A 310 5.46 -6.60 16.13
N LYS A 311 5.32 -6.46 17.44
CA LYS A 311 5.02 -5.18 18.12
C LYS A 311 6.06 -4.09 17.89
N HIS A 312 7.29 -4.46 17.58
CA HIS A 312 8.37 -3.52 17.31
C HIS A 312 8.25 -2.84 15.93
N LEU A 313 7.41 -3.37 15.05
CA LEU A 313 7.22 -2.83 13.71
C LEU A 313 6.38 -1.55 13.77
N GLN A 314 6.84 -0.50 13.10
CA GLN A 314 6.07 0.75 13.01
C GLN A 314 4.68 0.48 12.41
N ASN A 315 3.68 1.24 12.80
CA ASN A 315 2.27 1.09 12.41
C ASN A 315 1.62 -0.24 12.86
N PHE A 316 2.20 -0.94 13.84
CA PHE A 316 1.61 -2.18 14.35
C PHE A 316 0.23 -1.94 14.93
N GLU A 317 0.07 -0.97 15.83
CA GLU A 317 -1.19 -0.68 16.51
C GLU A 317 -2.29 -0.23 15.53
N GLU A 318 -1.93 0.49 14.47
CA GLU A 318 -2.87 0.98 13.46
C GLU A 318 -3.33 -0.11 12.49
N LEU A 319 -2.46 -1.07 12.18
CA LEU A 319 -2.71 -2.02 11.09
C LEU A 319 -3.10 -3.41 11.53
N HIS A 320 -2.54 -3.91 12.65
CA HIS A 320 -2.60 -5.33 12.98
C HIS A 320 -4.04 -5.86 13.11
N ARG A 321 -4.89 -5.18 13.89
CA ARG A 321 -6.29 -5.62 14.07
C ARG A 321 -7.07 -5.59 12.75
N GLY A 322 -6.85 -4.57 11.91
CA GLY A 322 -7.44 -4.47 10.59
C GLY A 322 -6.97 -5.56 9.63
N ASN A 323 -5.69 -5.91 9.68
CA ASN A 323 -5.11 -7.02 8.91
C ASN A 323 -5.77 -8.35 9.27
N MET A 324 -5.85 -8.66 10.58
CA MET A 324 -6.49 -9.88 11.05
C MET A 324 -7.97 -9.96 10.64
N ASN A 325 -8.72 -8.86 10.77
CA ASN A 325 -10.12 -8.80 10.35
C ASN A 325 -10.28 -9.16 8.87
N ARG A 326 -9.47 -8.57 7.97
CA ARG A 326 -9.53 -8.84 6.53
C ARG A 326 -9.16 -10.27 6.18
N VAL A 327 -8.16 -10.83 6.87
CA VAL A 327 -7.78 -12.24 6.68
C VAL A 327 -8.88 -13.16 7.17
N PHE A 328 -9.51 -12.88 8.30
CA PHE A 328 -10.63 -13.68 8.80
C PHE A 328 -11.77 -13.72 7.78
N VAL A 329 -12.21 -12.55 7.29
CA VAL A 329 -13.28 -12.46 6.28
C VAL A 329 -12.91 -13.19 4.97
N ASP A 330 -11.65 -13.03 4.48
CA ASP A 330 -11.21 -13.74 3.26
C ASP A 330 -11.24 -15.26 3.44
N PHE A 331 -10.77 -15.76 4.60
CA PHE A 331 -10.72 -17.21 4.85
C PHE A 331 -12.08 -17.83 5.19
N GLU A 332 -13.02 -17.04 5.73
CA GLU A 332 -14.42 -17.44 5.91
C GLU A 332 -15.15 -17.56 4.58
N ALA A 333 -14.93 -16.59 3.68
CA ALA A 333 -15.54 -16.59 2.35
C ALA A 333 -14.91 -17.59 1.37
N ASN A 334 -13.63 -17.93 1.57
CA ASN A 334 -12.83 -18.81 0.70
C ASN A 334 -12.08 -19.83 1.57
N PRO A 335 -12.74 -20.82 2.16
CA PRO A 335 -12.20 -21.79 3.12
C PRO A 335 -11.07 -22.68 2.58
#